data_ee72c7068e6541a68e9f809a70830e87
#
_entry.id   ee72c7068e6541a68e9f809a70830e87
#
_cell.length_a   1.000
_cell.length_b   1.000
_cell.length_c   1.000
_cell.angle_alpha   90.00
_cell.angle_beta   90.00
_cell.angle_gamma   90.00
#
_symmetry.space_group_name_H-M   'P 1'
#
loop_
_entity.id
_entity.type
_entity.pdbx_description
1 polymer ?
#
loop_
_entity_poly.entity_id
_entity_poly.type
_entity_poly.pdbx_seq_one_letter_code
_entity_poly.pdbx_strand_id
1 'polypeptide(L)'
;MAGEYFYRFALTQQIDKTAAFNAPHNRPTGAPRGTLAADREWLNAQPHEDWWLTSGDGLQLHALCVRAGGNAPWAVLCHGYTGQASGMAEYARRFYDAGFSLLLPDARGHGQSEGGYIGMGWPERRDIAAWVQRVTAENGAPDIVLMGVSMGAATVMMTAGEPLPPNVRAI
;
A
#
# COMPACT_ATOMS: atom_id res chain seq x y z
N MET A 1 8.77 30.48 9.96
CA MET A 1 7.71 29.93 10.85
C MET A 1 6.56 29.25 10.06
N ALA A 2 5.94 29.90 9.06
CA ALA A 2 4.86 29.25 8.27
C ALA A 2 5.34 28.00 7.51
N GLY A 3 6.50 28.04 6.87
CA GLY A 3 7.07 26.89 6.14
C GLY A 3 7.32 25.67 7.03
N GLU A 4 7.80 25.87 8.25
CA GLU A 4 8.01 24.79 9.22
C GLU A 4 6.69 24.14 9.65
N TYR A 5 5.63 24.95 9.84
CA TYR A 5 4.30 24.44 10.14
C TYR A 5 3.76 23.57 8.99
N PHE A 6 3.83 24.06 7.75
CA PHE A 6 3.35 23.31 6.57
C PHE A 6 4.19 22.05 6.31
N TYR A 7 5.51 22.13 6.51
CA TYR A 7 6.40 20.98 6.42
C TYR A 7 5.99 19.88 7.41
N ARG A 8 5.86 20.24 8.69
CA ARG A 8 5.42 19.31 9.74
C ARG A 8 4.02 18.78 9.46
N PHE A 9 3.08 19.65 9.09
CA PHE A 9 1.74 19.25 8.76
C PHE A 9 1.72 18.23 7.60
N ALA A 10 2.51 18.43 6.55
CA ALA A 10 2.53 17.55 5.40
C ALA A 10 3.24 16.21 5.67
N LEU A 11 4.38 16.24 6.38
CA LEU A 11 5.31 15.12 6.38
C LEU A 11 5.42 14.36 7.70
N THR A 12 4.81 14.84 8.82
CA THR A 12 4.82 14.09 10.06
C THR A 12 3.52 13.33 10.28
N GLN A 13 3.62 12.15 10.88
CA GLN A 13 2.49 11.29 11.20
C GLN A 13 1.60 11.84 12.33
N GLN A 14 2.18 12.64 13.23
CA GLN A 14 1.55 13.06 14.50
C GLN A 14 0.40 14.06 14.38
N ILE A 15 0.10 14.56 13.18
CA ILE A 15 -0.98 15.53 12.96
C ILE A 15 -2.14 14.82 12.30
N ASP A 16 -3.32 14.87 12.93
CA ASP A 16 -4.55 14.35 12.30
C ASP A 16 -4.89 15.19 11.04
N LYS A 17 -4.73 14.54 9.90
CA LYS A 17 -4.95 15.12 8.56
C LYS A 17 -6.30 14.72 7.99
N THR A 18 -7.03 13.83 8.65
CA THR A 18 -8.29 13.24 8.15
C THR A 18 -9.33 14.32 7.87
N ALA A 19 -9.42 15.36 8.69
CA ALA A 19 -10.33 16.46 8.47
C ALA A 19 -10.03 17.27 7.18
N ALA A 20 -8.74 17.46 6.87
CA ALA A 20 -8.32 18.21 5.68
C ALA A 20 -8.54 17.43 4.37
N PHE A 21 -8.35 16.10 4.40
CA PHE A 21 -8.43 15.25 3.19
C PHE A 21 -9.79 14.57 3.00
N ASN A 22 -10.59 14.43 4.05
CA ASN A 22 -11.95 13.91 3.97
C ASN A 22 -13.01 14.99 3.75
N ALA A 23 -12.62 16.24 3.52
CA ALA A 23 -13.53 17.31 3.16
C ALA A 23 -14.35 16.91 1.91
N PRO A 24 -15.65 17.27 1.83
CA PRO A 24 -16.55 16.84 0.76
C PRO A 24 -16.06 17.12 -0.66
N HIS A 25 -15.18 18.11 -0.82
CA HIS A 25 -14.64 18.56 -2.12
C HIS A 25 -13.52 17.68 -2.69
N ASN A 26 -12.91 16.80 -1.87
CA ASN A 26 -11.78 15.98 -2.28
C ASN A 26 -12.15 14.52 -2.63
N ARG A 27 -13.45 14.21 -2.72
CA ARG A 27 -13.89 12.88 -3.15
C ARG A 27 -13.95 12.81 -4.67
N PRO A 28 -13.39 11.75 -5.30
CA PRO A 28 -13.64 11.49 -6.71
C PRO A 28 -15.15 11.43 -6.94
N THR A 29 -15.67 12.30 -7.81
CA THR A 29 -17.05 12.29 -8.22
C THR A 29 -17.26 11.05 -9.08
N GLY A 30 -17.99 10.04 -8.58
CA GLY A 30 -18.44 8.94 -9.41
C GLY A 30 -18.51 7.54 -8.80
N ALA A 31 -17.91 7.26 -7.65
CA ALA A 31 -18.09 5.94 -7.00
C ALA A 31 -19.38 5.93 -6.16
N PRO A 32 -20.28 4.94 -6.36
CA PRO A 32 -21.46 4.77 -5.51
C PRO A 32 -21.02 4.58 -4.05
N ARG A 33 -21.60 5.32 -3.11
CA ARG A 33 -21.23 5.28 -1.67
C ARG A 33 -21.37 3.90 -1.01
N GLY A 34 -22.07 2.98 -1.63
CA GLY A 34 -22.28 1.62 -1.12
C GLY A 34 -21.13 0.64 -1.43
N THR A 35 -20.38 0.87 -2.49
CA THR A 35 -19.33 -0.07 -2.95
C THR A 35 -18.12 -0.08 -2.03
N LEU A 36 -17.65 1.08 -1.55
CA LEU A 36 -16.46 1.18 -0.68
C LEU A 36 -16.67 0.51 0.69
N ALA A 37 -17.87 0.61 1.25
CA ALA A 37 -18.20 -0.07 2.52
C ALA A 37 -18.26 -1.59 2.30
N ALA A 38 -18.94 -2.04 1.26
CA ALA A 38 -19.06 -3.45 0.90
C ALA A 38 -17.70 -4.08 0.56
N ASP A 39 -16.80 -3.36 -0.11
CA ASP A 39 -15.46 -3.85 -0.42
C ASP A 39 -14.57 -3.96 0.82
N ARG A 40 -14.73 -3.04 1.79
CA ARG A 40 -14.05 -3.17 3.10
C ARG A 40 -14.58 -4.34 3.91
N GLU A 41 -15.90 -4.53 3.96
CA GLU A 41 -16.51 -5.70 4.61
C GLU A 41 -16.01 -6.99 3.95
N TRP A 42 -15.94 -7.02 2.62
CA TRP A 42 -15.39 -8.15 1.89
C TRP A 42 -13.93 -8.41 2.28
N LEU A 43 -13.06 -7.39 2.27
CA LEU A 43 -11.65 -7.55 2.63
C LEU A 43 -11.48 -8.07 4.06
N ASN A 44 -12.24 -7.53 5.01
CA ASN A 44 -12.21 -7.96 6.41
C ASN A 44 -12.72 -9.40 6.59
N ALA A 45 -13.58 -9.88 5.70
CA ALA A 45 -14.10 -11.25 5.73
C ALA A 45 -13.15 -12.27 5.07
N GLN A 46 -12.13 -11.81 4.31
CA GLN A 46 -11.16 -12.73 3.75
C GLN A 46 -10.22 -13.28 4.81
N PRO A 47 -9.86 -14.57 4.76
CA PRO A 47 -8.72 -15.07 5.50
C PRO A 47 -7.47 -14.25 5.11
N HIS A 48 -6.83 -13.64 6.08
CA HIS A 48 -5.63 -12.83 5.85
C HIS A 48 -4.57 -13.08 6.92
N GLU A 49 -3.34 -12.77 6.57
CA GLU A 49 -2.18 -12.82 7.45
C GLU A 49 -1.63 -11.40 7.62
N ASP A 50 -1.22 -11.06 8.85
CA ASP A 50 -0.43 -9.85 9.08
C ASP A 50 1.05 -10.17 8.84
N TRP A 51 1.62 -9.57 7.81
CA TRP A 51 3.02 -9.71 7.51
C TRP A 51 3.82 -8.55 8.07
N TRP A 52 5.00 -8.85 8.59
CA TRP A 52 5.91 -7.86 9.16
C TRP A 52 7.28 -7.96 8.49
N LEU A 53 7.84 -6.82 8.10
CA LEU A 53 9.16 -6.70 7.47
C LEU A 53 9.96 -5.62 8.20
N THR A 54 11.23 -5.91 8.48
CA THR A 54 12.15 -4.86 8.95
C THR A 54 12.74 -4.13 7.75
N SER A 55 12.51 -2.83 7.67
CA SER A 55 13.07 -1.99 6.61
C SER A 55 14.60 -1.89 6.72
N GLY A 56 15.25 -1.43 5.66
CA GLY A 56 16.71 -1.26 5.64
C GLY A 56 17.25 -0.26 6.66
N ASP A 57 16.39 0.61 7.20
CA ASP A 57 16.68 1.58 8.26
C ASP A 57 16.06 1.22 9.62
N GLY A 58 15.57 -0.03 9.75
CA GLY A 58 15.20 -0.64 11.04
C GLY A 58 13.75 -0.48 11.46
N LEU A 59 12.86 0.11 10.64
CA LEU A 59 11.43 0.23 10.96
C LEU A 59 10.72 -1.12 10.80
N GLN A 60 9.78 -1.42 11.68
CA GLN A 60 8.85 -2.53 11.52
C GLN A 60 7.72 -2.09 10.59
N LEU A 61 7.65 -2.71 9.42
CA LEU A 61 6.64 -2.44 8.40
C LEU A 61 5.61 -3.56 8.40
N HIS A 62 4.36 -3.19 8.24
CA HIS A 62 3.21 -4.09 8.22
C HIS A 62 2.61 -4.19 6.82
N ALA A 63 2.05 -5.34 6.49
CA ALA A 63 1.21 -5.53 5.31
C ALA A 63 0.11 -6.57 5.58
N LEU A 64 -1.07 -6.37 5.02
CA LEU A 64 -2.09 -7.42 4.93
C LEU A 64 -1.78 -8.33 3.74
N CYS A 65 -1.78 -9.65 3.97
CA CYS A 65 -1.60 -10.67 2.96
C CYS A 65 -2.88 -11.49 2.80
N VAL A 66 -3.43 -11.54 1.59
CA VAL A 66 -4.61 -12.36 1.25
C VAL A 66 -4.24 -13.31 0.13
N ARG A 67 -4.37 -14.63 0.35
CA ARG A 67 -3.97 -15.64 -0.61
C ARG A 67 -5.17 -16.11 -1.44
N ALA A 68 -5.01 -16.14 -2.77
CA ALA A 68 -5.99 -16.74 -3.68
C ALA A 68 -5.80 -18.28 -3.83
N GLY A 69 -4.68 -18.81 -3.31
CA GLY A 69 -4.36 -20.23 -3.37
C GLY A 69 -3.59 -20.66 -4.63
N GLY A 70 -3.06 -21.88 -4.63
CA GLY A 70 -2.28 -22.42 -5.74
C GLY A 70 -1.07 -21.56 -6.13
N ASN A 71 -0.75 -21.51 -7.42
CA ASN A 71 0.33 -20.70 -8.00
C ASN A 71 -0.21 -19.35 -8.53
N ALA A 72 -1.12 -18.71 -7.78
CA ALA A 72 -1.69 -17.43 -8.17
C ALA A 72 -0.61 -16.35 -8.36
N PRO A 73 -0.75 -15.45 -9.35
CA PRO A 73 0.06 -14.25 -9.43
C PRO A 73 -0.24 -13.33 -8.24
N TRP A 74 0.63 -12.39 -7.96
CA TRP A 74 0.51 -11.47 -6.85
C TRP A 74 0.31 -10.02 -7.28
N ALA A 75 -0.54 -9.31 -6.57
CA ALA A 75 -0.69 -7.87 -6.69
C ALA A 75 -0.22 -7.20 -5.40
N VAL A 76 0.76 -6.30 -5.50
CA VAL A 76 1.19 -5.42 -4.40
C VAL A 76 0.48 -4.08 -4.58
N LEU A 77 -0.40 -3.73 -3.63
CA LEU A 77 -1.33 -2.60 -3.75
C LEU A 77 -0.98 -1.50 -2.74
N CYS A 78 -0.39 -0.41 -3.22
CA CYS A 78 0.14 0.68 -2.40
C CYS A 78 -0.88 1.81 -2.25
N HIS A 79 -1.25 2.13 -1.01
CA HIS A 79 -2.23 3.17 -0.69
C HIS A 79 -1.69 4.60 -0.89
N GLY A 80 -2.60 5.55 -0.98
CA GLY A 80 -2.29 6.97 -1.06
C GLY A 80 -1.95 7.61 0.29
N TYR A 81 -1.54 8.87 0.24
CA TYR A 81 -1.26 9.70 1.42
C TYR A 81 -2.45 9.69 2.39
N THR A 82 -2.18 9.62 3.70
CA THR A 82 -3.18 9.45 4.77
C THR A 82 -4.01 8.17 4.71
N GLY A 83 -3.71 7.27 3.79
CA GLY A 83 -4.38 5.97 3.67
C GLY A 83 -3.75 4.89 4.57
N GLN A 84 -4.19 3.67 4.36
CA GLN A 84 -3.65 2.46 4.96
C GLN A 84 -4.07 1.25 4.12
N ALA A 85 -3.53 0.07 4.40
CA ALA A 85 -3.80 -1.18 3.68
C ALA A 85 -5.30 -1.41 3.40
N SER A 86 -6.16 -1.27 4.42
CA SER A 86 -7.62 -1.46 4.28
C SER A 86 -8.31 -0.42 3.38
N GLY A 87 -7.65 0.70 3.10
CA GLY A 87 -8.14 1.72 2.17
C GLY A 87 -8.08 1.28 0.70
N MET A 88 -7.34 0.19 0.41
CA MET A 88 -7.20 -0.38 -0.93
C MET A 88 -8.26 -1.45 -1.25
N ALA A 89 -9.27 -1.63 -0.41
CA ALA A 89 -10.24 -2.73 -0.50
C ALA A 89 -10.95 -2.84 -1.86
N GLU A 90 -11.32 -1.73 -2.51
CA GLU A 90 -11.93 -1.74 -3.85
C GLU A 90 -11.00 -2.37 -4.90
N TYR A 91 -9.73 -1.98 -4.89
CA TYR A 91 -8.73 -2.54 -5.81
C TYR A 91 -8.38 -3.97 -5.43
N ALA A 92 -8.25 -4.26 -4.13
CA ALA A 92 -7.99 -5.58 -3.61
C ALA A 92 -9.02 -6.59 -4.10
N ARG A 93 -10.30 -6.26 -4.00
CA ARG A 93 -11.37 -7.12 -4.50
C ARG A 93 -11.26 -7.40 -5.98
N ARG A 94 -11.02 -6.38 -6.80
CA ARG A 94 -10.89 -6.54 -8.26
C ARG A 94 -9.72 -7.45 -8.65
N PHE A 95 -8.56 -7.30 -8.00
CA PHE A 95 -7.42 -8.17 -8.25
C PHE A 95 -7.66 -9.59 -7.74
N TYR A 96 -8.31 -9.74 -6.58
CA TYR A 96 -8.65 -11.05 -6.03
C TYR A 96 -9.64 -11.80 -6.93
N ASP A 97 -10.69 -11.13 -7.41
CA ASP A 97 -11.67 -11.69 -8.36
C ASP A 97 -11.02 -12.05 -9.71
N ALA A 98 -9.91 -11.41 -10.06
CA ALA A 98 -9.08 -11.75 -11.21
C ALA A 98 -8.06 -12.89 -10.93
N GLY A 99 -8.09 -13.48 -9.74
CA GLY A 99 -7.27 -14.63 -9.36
C GLY A 99 -5.90 -14.29 -8.75
N PHE A 100 -5.64 -13.07 -8.34
CA PHE A 100 -4.39 -12.65 -7.70
C PHE A 100 -4.42 -12.89 -6.19
N SER A 101 -3.30 -13.36 -5.64
CA SER A 101 -2.98 -13.15 -4.23
C SER A 101 -2.58 -11.69 -4.01
N LEU A 102 -2.84 -11.17 -2.82
CA LEU A 102 -2.70 -9.74 -2.54
C LEU A 102 -1.69 -9.50 -1.44
N LEU A 103 -0.86 -8.48 -1.61
CA LEU A 103 -0.12 -7.84 -0.54
C LEU A 103 -0.52 -6.36 -0.50
N LEU A 104 -1.00 -5.90 0.65
CA LEU A 104 -1.42 -4.52 0.88
C LEU A 104 -0.53 -3.93 1.98
N PRO A 105 0.63 -3.34 1.62
CA PRO A 105 1.52 -2.74 2.62
C PRO A 105 0.90 -1.48 3.22
N ASP A 106 1.06 -1.31 4.52
CA ASP A 106 1.01 -0.01 5.15
C ASP A 106 2.35 0.70 4.88
N ALA A 107 2.32 1.83 4.20
CA ALA A 107 3.53 2.62 3.99
C ALA A 107 4.11 3.08 5.34
N ARG A 108 5.42 3.29 5.42
CA ARG A 108 6.05 3.83 6.62
C ARG A 108 5.30 5.07 7.13
N GLY A 109 5.09 5.17 8.43
CA GLY A 109 4.30 6.24 9.05
C GLY A 109 2.79 6.17 8.81
N HIS A 110 2.26 5.03 8.33
CA HIS A 110 0.83 4.81 8.12
C HIS A 110 0.39 3.45 8.68
N GLY A 111 -0.91 3.32 8.95
CA GLY A 111 -1.52 2.09 9.43
C GLY A 111 -0.80 1.53 10.65
N GLN A 112 -0.34 0.29 10.57
CA GLN A 112 0.43 -0.38 11.62
C GLN A 112 1.95 -0.30 11.42
N SER A 113 2.43 0.28 10.31
CA SER A 113 3.85 0.46 10.06
C SER A 113 4.44 1.57 10.92
N GLU A 114 5.65 1.33 11.43
CA GLU A 114 6.43 2.35 12.13
C GLU A 114 6.88 3.48 11.18
N GLY A 115 7.32 4.58 11.76
CA GLY A 115 7.88 5.73 11.09
C GLY A 115 7.20 7.03 11.48
N GLY A 116 7.99 8.08 11.65
CA GLY A 116 7.52 9.43 11.99
C GLY A 116 7.51 10.40 10.81
N TYR A 117 7.96 9.95 9.63
CA TYR A 117 8.14 10.78 8.44
C TYR A 117 7.53 10.10 7.21
N ILE A 118 6.81 10.88 6.42
CA ILE A 118 6.19 10.44 5.17
C ILE A 118 7.02 10.97 4.00
N GLY A 119 7.68 10.07 3.29
CA GLY A 119 8.67 10.43 2.26
C GLY A 119 8.12 10.61 0.86
N MET A 120 6.78 10.59 0.69
CA MET A 120 6.09 10.77 -0.60
C MET A 120 6.57 9.84 -1.72
N GLY A 121 7.02 8.65 -1.36
CA GLY A 121 7.47 7.59 -2.25
C GLY A 121 8.98 7.37 -2.26
N TRP A 122 9.79 8.35 -1.83
CA TRP A 122 11.24 8.24 -1.97
C TRP A 122 11.88 7.18 -1.06
N PRO A 123 11.73 7.20 0.28
CA PRO A 123 12.16 6.08 1.11
C PRO A 123 11.28 4.84 0.89
N GLU A 124 9.97 5.00 0.69
CA GLU A 124 8.98 3.94 0.54
C GLU A 124 9.28 3.02 -0.65
N ARG A 125 9.92 3.51 -1.71
CA ARG A 125 10.29 2.68 -2.87
C ARG A 125 11.15 1.47 -2.50
N ARG A 126 12.03 1.62 -1.51
CA ARG A 126 12.89 0.53 -1.03
C ARG A 126 12.13 -0.46 -0.18
N ASP A 127 11.14 0.02 0.57
CA ASP A 127 10.26 -0.85 1.34
C ASP A 127 9.43 -1.74 0.41
N ILE A 128 8.87 -1.16 -0.65
CA ILE A 128 8.12 -1.93 -1.64
C ILE A 128 9.03 -2.92 -2.39
N ALA A 129 10.26 -2.53 -2.74
CA ALA A 129 11.22 -3.47 -3.32
C ALA A 129 11.52 -4.65 -2.35
N ALA A 130 11.66 -4.39 -1.05
CA ALA A 130 11.85 -5.43 -0.04
C ALA A 130 10.61 -6.34 0.10
N TRP A 131 9.41 -5.80 0.07
CA TRP A 131 8.18 -6.58 0.04
C TRP A 131 8.09 -7.49 -1.21
N VAL A 132 8.44 -6.96 -2.38
CA VAL A 132 8.50 -7.73 -3.64
C VAL A 132 9.50 -8.88 -3.53
N GLN A 133 10.69 -8.64 -2.98
CA GLN A 133 11.70 -9.68 -2.75
C GLN A 133 11.16 -10.77 -1.81
N ARG A 134 10.47 -10.40 -0.74
CA ARG A 134 9.85 -11.36 0.18
C ARG A 134 8.78 -12.21 -0.50
N VAL A 135 7.85 -11.58 -1.22
CA VAL A 135 6.82 -12.32 -2.00
C VAL A 135 7.49 -13.31 -2.95
N THR A 136 8.53 -12.87 -3.66
CA THR A 136 9.27 -13.72 -4.59
C THR A 136 9.91 -14.92 -3.91
N ALA A 137 10.60 -14.70 -2.77
CA ALA A 137 11.32 -15.74 -2.05
C ALA A 137 10.40 -16.78 -1.40
N GLU A 138 9.30 -16.32 -0.79
CA GLU A 138 8.42 -17.20 0.00
C GLU A 138 7.34 -17.92 -0.83
N ASN A 139 7.12 -17.52 -2.09
CA ASN A 139 6.02 -18.06 -2.90
C ASN A 139 6.48 -18.66 -4.25
N GLY A 140 7.76 -19.04 -4.38
CA GLY A 140 8.25 -19.71 -5.59
C GLY A 140 8.35 -18.81 -6.82
N ALA A 141 8.66 -17.52 -6.62
CA ALA A 141 8.82 -16.51 -7.66
C ALA A 141 7.58 -16.36 -8.57
N PRO A 142 6.38 -16.12 -8.03
CA PRO A 142 5.18 -15.91 -8.82
C PRO A 142 5.29 -14.63 -9.64
N ASP A 143 4.50 -14.50 -10.71
CA ASP A 143 4.34 -13.22 -11.40
C ASP A 143 3.77 -12.16 -10.45
N ILE A 144 4.36 -10.97 -10.44
CA ILE A 144 3.97 -9.87 -9.56
C ILE A 144 3.60 -8.65 -10.39
N VAL A 145 2.53 -7.99 -10.02
CA VAL A 145 2.16 -6.65 -10.50
C VAL A 145 2.16 -5.67 -9.33
N LEU A 146 2.64 -4.45 -9.58
CA LEU A 146 2.61 -3.36 -8.60
C LEU A 146 1.54 -2.35 -9.02
N MET A 147 0.73 -1.92 -8.10
CA MET A 147 -0.28 -0.88 -8.34
C MET A 147 -0.33 0.08 -7.17
N GLY A 148 -0.48 1.35 -7.43
CA GLY A 148 -0.61 2.36 -6.38
C GLY A 148 -1.60 3.47 -6.71
N VAL A 149 -2.07 4.11 -5.65
CA VAL A 149 -2.97 5.27 -5.75
C VAL A 149 -2.25 6.49 -5.21
N SER A 150 -2.24 7.61 -5.95
CA SER A 150 -1.66 8.89 -5.50
C SER A 150 -0.21 8.73 -5.03
N MET A 151 0.11 8.96 -3.75
CA MET A 151 1.43 8.70 -3.15
C MET A 151 1.91 7.27 -3.43
N GLY A 152 1.03 6.28 -3.31
CA GLY A 152 1.34 4.89 -3.65
C GLY A 152 1.72 4.72 -5.13
N ALA A 153 1.09 5.45 -6.04
CA ALA A 153 1.46 5.45 -7.45
C ALA A 153 2.86 6.04 -7.66
N ALA A 154 3.18 7.15 -6.99
CA ALA A 154 4.54 7.71 -7.01
C ALA A 154 5.56 6.70 -6.45
N THR A 155 5.20 6.03 -5.35
CA THR A 155 6.04 4.99 -4.74
C THR A 155 6.35 3.86 -5.74
N VAL A 156 5.35 3.28 -6.39
CA VAL A 156 5.59 2.14 -7.31
C VAL A 156 6.35 2.57 -8.55
N MET A 157 6.12 3.78 -9.08
CA MET A 157 6.93 4.33 -10.17
C MET A 157 8.40 4.49 -9.77
N MET A 158 8.68 4.98 -8.56
CA MET A 158 10.05 5.09 -8.05
C MET A 158 10.66 3.71 -7.75
N THR A 159 9.85 2.74 -7.33
CA THR A 159 10.28 1.35 -7.10
C THR A 159 10.76 0.70 -8.41
N ALA A 160 10.21 1.08 -9.57
CA ALA A 160 10.66 0.58 -10.87
C ALA A 160 12.14 0.91 -11.17
N GLY A 161 12.71 1.90 -10.50
CA GLY A 161 14.14 2.24 -10.59
C GLY A 161 15.04 1.45 -9.63
N GLU A 162 14.49 0.64 -8.74
CA GLU A 162 15.23 -0.23 -7.83
C GLU A 162 15.50 -1.61 -8.50
N PRO A 163 16.50 -2.36 -8.02
CA PRO A 163 16.73 -3.73 -8.49
C PRO A 163 15.55 -4.63 -8.11
N LEU A 164 14.67 -4.90 -9.06
CA LEU A 164 13.52 -5.78 -8.88
C LEU A 164 13.79 -7.17 -9.47
N PRO A 165 13.18 -8.23 -8.90
CA PRO A 165 13.24 -9.57 -9.46
C PRO A 165 12.56 -9.62 -10.84
N PRO A 166 13.00 -10.55 -11.75
CA PRO A 166 12.49 -10.60 -13.12
C PRO A 166 11.04 -11.07 -13.25
N ASN A 167 10.44 -11.55 -12.16
CA ASN A 167 9.02 -11.93 -12.09
C ASN A 167 8.08 -10.75 -11.80
N VAL A 168 8.57 -9.52 -11.67
CA VAL A 168 7.73 -8.31 -11.72
C VAL A 168 7.38 -8.04 -13.18
N ARG A 169 6.08 -8.10 -13.50
CA ARG A 169 5.58 -8.05 -14.89
C ARG A 169 4.98 -6.71 -15.28
N ALA A 170 4.44 -5.97 -14.31
CA ALA A 170 3.84 -4.65 -14.56
C ALA A 170 3.93 -3.75 -13.33
N ILE A 171 3.97 -2.45 -13.60
CA ILE A 171 3.93 -1.36 -12.62
C ILE A 171 2.94 -0.30 -13.09
#